data_222b737676f997d782e42b92a2e7d84c
#
_entry.id   222b737676f997d782e42b92a2e7d84c
#
_cell.length_a   1.000
_cell.length_b   1.000
_cell.length_c   1.000
_cell.angle_alpha   90.00
_cell.angle_beta   90.00
_cell.angle_gamma   90.00
#
_symmetry.space_group_name_H-M   'P 1'
#
loop_
_entity.id
_entity.type
_entity.pdbx_description
1 polymer ?
#
loop_
_entity_poly.entity_id
_entity_poly.type
_entity_poly.pdbx_seq_one_letter_code
_entity_poly.pdbx_strand_id
1 'polypeptide(L)'
;MEGGETACKLARKWGYNKKKIPKNQAKIVFVEGNFWGRTLSAISSSTDPSSYKGFGPFMPGFVIIPYNNLEALDVSSLLSYKLNTRKVML
;
A
#
# COMPACT_ATOMS: atom_id res chain seq x y z
N MET A 1 10.59 -1.19 -12.82
CA MET A 1 9.52 -2.04 -12.27
C MET A 1 10.01 -2.99 -11.19
N GLU A 2 11.06 -3.69 -11.42
CA GLU A 2 11.59 -4.61 -10.40
C GLU A 2 11.96 -3.91 -9.10
N GLY A 3 12.46 -2.68 -9.18
CA GLY A 3 12.76 -1.89 -7.99
C GLY A 3 11.54 -1.62 -7.12
N GLY A 4 10.42 -1.27 -7.75
CA GLY A 4 9.17 -1.04 -7.04
C GLY A 4 8.62 -2.31 -6.42
N GLU A 5 8.64 -3.41 -7.18
CA GLU A 5 8.20 -4.71 -6.66
C GLU A 5 9.07 -5.16 -5.49
N THR A 6 10.39 -4.99 -5.61
CA THR A 6 11.33 -5.34 -4.54
C THR A 6 11.08 -4.49 -3.30
N ALA A 7 10.80 -3.20 -3.47
CA ALA A 7 10.48 -2.32 -2.35
C ALA A 7 9.23 -2.79 -1.61
N CYS A 8 8.18 -3.18 -2.33
CA CYS A 8 6.96 -3.71 -1.72
C CYS A 8 7.21 -5.00 -0.96
N LYS A 9 7.97 -5.91 -1.55
CA LYS A 9 8.33 -7.17 -0.89
C LYS A 9 9.15 -6.91 0.36
N LEU A 10 10.12 -6.02 0.27
CA LEU A 10 10.98 -5.67 1.41
C LEU A 10 10.15 -5.04 2.54
N ALA A 11 9.23 -4.14 2.19
CA ALA A 11 8.35 -3.51 3.16
C ALA A 11 7.50 -4.53 3.89
N ARG A 12 6.91 -5.48 3.17
CA ARG A 12 6.12 -6.56 3.78
C ARG A 12 6.97 -7.42 4.71
N LYS A 13 8.13 -7.85 4.24
CA LYS A 13 9.02 -8.71 5.04
C LYS A 13 9.47 -7.99 6.31
N TRP A 14 9.84 -6.73 6.18
CA TRP A 14 10.21 -5.91 7.33
C TRP A 14 9.04 -5.79 8.33
N GLY A 15 7.83 -5.56 7.82
CA GLY A 15 6.64 -5.47 8.64
C GLY A 15 6.40 -6.74 9.44
N TYR A 16 6.53 -7.90 8.81
CA TYR A 16 6.32 -9.17 9.49
C TYR A 16 7.44 -9.50 10.47
N ASN A 17 8.69 -9.24 10.09
CA ASN A 17 9.85 -9.61 10.90
C ASN A 17 10.12 -8.63 12.04
N LYS A 18 10.01 -7.32 11.80
CA LYS A 18 10.38 -6.29 12.77
C LYS A 18 9.18 -5.68 13.48
N LYS A 19 8.08 -5.46 12.78
CA LYS A 19 6.87 -4.89 13.37
C LYS A 19 5.92 -5.95 13.93
N LYS A 20 6.22 -7.22 13.70
CA LYS A 20 5.40 -8.33 14.22
C LYS A 20 3.95 -8.28 13.74
N ILE A 21 3.74 -7.84 12.51
CA ILE A 21 2.40 -7.82 11.91
C ILE A 21 1.89 -9.25 11.74
N PRO A 22 0.64 -9.54 12.11
CA PRO A 22 0.07 -10.87 11.89
C PRO A 22 0.10 -11.26 10.41
N LYS A 23 0.17 -12.56 10.15
CA LYS A 23 0.27 -13.11 8.81
C LYS A 23 -0.79 -12.53 7.87
N ASN A 24 -0.36 -12.09 6.70
CA ASN A 24 -1.21 -11.55 5.63
C ASN A 24 -1.97 -10.26 5.99
N GLN A 25 -1.56 -9.57 7.07
CA GLN A 25 -2.21 -8.34 7.53
C GLN A 25 -1.44 -7.08 7.20
N ALA A 26 -0.24 -7.20 6.60
CA ALA A 26 0.57 -6.03 6.26
C ALA A 26 -0.13 -5.18 5.19
N LYS A 27 -0.11 -3.87 5.39
CA LYS A 27 -0.66 -2.91 4.44
C LYS A 27 0.40 -1.89 4.06
N ILE A 28 0.44 -1.56 2.77
CA ILE A 28 1.34 -0.55 2.25
C ILE A 28 0.49 0.66 1.86
N VAL A 29 0.89 1.83 2.36
CA VAL A 29 0.16 3.08 2.12
C VAL A 29 0.79 3.81 0.94
N PHE A 30 -0.03 4.15 -0.05
CA PHE A 30 0.35 4.95 -1.20
C PHE A 30 -0.38 6.28 -1.16
N VAL A 31 0.18 7.30 -1.80
CA VAL A 31 -0.51 8.57 -1.96
C VAL A 31 -1.21 8.60 -3.32
N GLU A 32 -2.32 9.32 -3.39
CA GLU A 32 -3.01 9.50 -4.67
C GLU A 32 -2.11 10.23 -5.66
N GLY A 33 -2.28 9.95 -6.95
CA GLY A 33 -1.45 10.54 -7.98
C GLY A 33 -0.10 9.87 -8.15
N ASN A 34 0.16 8.76 -7.44
CA ASN A 34 1.41 8.04 -7.58
C ASN A 34 1.51 7.36 -8.94
N PHE A 35 2.74 7.17 -9.39
CA PHE A 35 3.02 6.36 -10.58
C PHE A 35 4.36 5.67 -10.39
N TRP A 36 4.38 4.34 -10.49
CA TRP A 36 5.61 3.56 -10.39
C TRP A 36 5.65 2.39 -11.37
N GLY A 37 4.77 2.40 -12.35
CA GLY A 37 4.81 1.42 -13.43
C GLY A 37 3.43 0.99 -13.88
N ARG A 38 3.40 -0.07 -14.69
CA ARG A 38 2.18 -0.57 -15.34
C ARG A 38 1.91 -2.05 -15.05
N THR A 39 2.63 -2.67 -14.13
CA THR A 39 2.36 -4.05 -13.73
C THR A 39 1.05 -4.11 -12.94
N LEU A 40 0.50 -5.29 -12.78
CA LEU A 40 -0.73 -5.46 -11.99
C LEU A 40 -0.56 -4.94 -10.57
N SER A 41 0.61 -5.13 -9.94
CA SER A 41 0.88 -4.57 -8.62
C SER A 41 0.88 -3.05 -8.65
N ALA A 42 1.57 -2.47 -9.62
CA ALA A 42 1.68 -1.01 -9.72
C ALA A 42 0.32 -0.36 -9.93
N ILE A 43 -0.49 -0.89 -10.83
CA ILE A 43 -1.82 -0.32 -11.08
C ILE A 43 -2.78 -0.53 -9.92
N SER A 44 -2.52 -1.50 -9.06
CA SER A 44 -3.35 -1.71 -7.86
C SER A 44 -3.26 -0.55 -6.88
N SER A 45 -2.21 0.27 -6.94
CA SER A 45 -2.06 1.47 -6.14
C SER A 45 -2.41 2.76 -6.89
N SER A 46 -2.83 2.66 -8.15
CA SER A 46 -3.06 3.83 -9.00
C SER A 46 -4.41 4.49 -8.73
N THR A 47 -4.45 5.81 -8.83
CA THR A 47 -5.70 6.57 -8.83
C THR A 47 -6.09 7.03 -10.24
N ASP A 48 -5.32 6.65 -11.25
CA ASP A 48 -5.61 7.00 -12.65
C ASP A 48 -6.47 5.91 -13.28
N PRO A 49 -7.76 6.21 -13.61
CA PRO A 49 -8.65 5.22 -14.18
C PRO A 49 -8.13 4.60 -15.49
N SER A 50 -7.34 5.34 -16.26
CA SER A 50 -6.79 4.79 -17.50
C SER A 50 -5.78 3.68 -17.25
N SER A 51 -5.19 3.65 -16.05
CA SER A 51 -4.23 2.63 -15.65
C SER A 51 -4.87 1.39 -15.07
N TYR A 52 -5.95 1.54 -14.29
CA TYR A 52 -6.48 0.39 -13.54
C TYR A 52 -7.82 -0.12 -14.05
N LYS A 53 -8.59 0.69 -14.77
CA LYS A 53 -9.95 0.31 -15.17
C LYS A 53 -9.94 -0.90 -16.10
N GLY A 54 -10.67 -1.93 -15.74
CA GLY A 54 -10.76 -3.13 -16.55
C GLY A 54 -9.70 -4.18 -16.28
N PHE A 55 -8.79 -3.95 -15.33
CA PHE A 55 -7.67 -4.85 -15.04
C PHE A 55 -7.75 -5.52 -13.66
N GLY A 56 -8.90 -5.44 -13.00
CA GLY A 56 -9.08 -6.16 -11.75
C GLY A 56 -9.09 -7.68 -11.93
N PRO A 57 -8.99 -8.46 -10.83
CA PRO A 57 -8.94 -7.98 -9.44
C PRO A 57 -7.57 -7.43 -9.06
N PHE A 58 -7.56 -6.50 -8.11
CA PHE A 58 -6.34 -5.80 -7.72
C PHE A 58 -5.64 -6.48 -6.56
N MET A 59 -4.33 -6.19 -6.41
CA MET A 59 -3.53 -6.73 -5.33
C MET A 59 -4.05 -6.22 -3.98
N PRO A 60 -4.27 -7.11 -3.01
CA PRO A 60 -4.71 -6.69 -1.67
C PRO A 60 -3.56 -6.09 -0.86
N GLY A 61 -3.93 -5.37 0.21
CA GLY A 61 -2.93 -4.82 1.12
C GLY A 61 -2.41 -3.45 0.73
N PHE A 62 -2.98 -2.81 -0.27
CA PHE A 62 -2.63 -1.45 -0.67
C PHE A 62 -3.72 -0.48 -0.19
N VAL A 63 -3.29 0.63 0.43
CA VAL A 63 -4.18 1.68 0.90
C VAL A 63 -3.74 3.00 0.27
N ILE A 64 -4.68 3.75 -0.27
CA ILE A 64 -4.39 5.01 -0.96
C ILE A 64 -4.92 6.16 -0.11
N ILE A 65 -4.09 7.16 0.14
CA ILE A 65 -4.47 8.36 0.90
C ILE A 65 -4.23 9.62 0.05
N PRO A 66 -4.90 10.73 0.38
CA PRO A 66 -4.67 11.99 -0.33
C PRO A 66 -3.23 12.47 -0.19
N TYR A 67 -2.73 13.10 -1.24
CA TYR A 67 -1.38 13.67 -1.27
C TYR A 67 -1.24 14.79 -0.23
N ASN A 68 -0.12 14.77 0.50
CA ASN A 68 0.17 15.78 1.54
C ASN A 68 -0.89 15.92 2.64
N ASN A 69 -1.65 14.87 2.91
CA ASN A 69 -2.65 14.89 3.97
C ASN A 69 -2.16 14.05 5.15
N LEU A 70 -1.46 14.69 6.09
CA LEU A 70 -0.94 14.01 7.28
C LEU A 70 -2.07 13.52 8.19
N GLU A 71 -3.19 14.23 8.22
CA GLU A 71 -4.34 13.82 9.01
C GLU A 71 -4.93 12.51 8.50
N ALA A 72 -5.04 12.34 7.19
CA ALA A 72 -5.51 11.08 6.61
C ALA A 72 -4.56 9.93 6.96
N LEU A 73 -3.26 10.18 6.98
CA LEU A 73 -2.27 9.19 7.37
C LEU A 73 -2.44 8.81 8.84
N ASP A 74 -2.63 9.79 9.73
CA ASP A 74 -2.81 9.56 11.16
C ASP A 74 -4.08 8.74 11.44
N VAL A 75 -5.19 9.10 10.82
CA VAL A 75 -6.45 8.37 10.95
C VAL A 75 -6.28 6.93 10.45
N SER A 76 -5.61 6.75 9.33
CA SER A 76 -5.34 5.44 8.76
C SER A 76 -4.49 4.59 9.71
N SER A 77 -3.48 5.17 10.31
CA SER A 77 -2.61 4.48 11.28
C SER A 77 -3.38 4.10 12.55
N LEU A 78 -4.20 5.02 13.05
CA LEU A 78 -5.02 4.78 14.23
C LEU A 78 -6.02 3.65 13.99
N LEU A 79 -6.66 3.64 12.82
CA LEU A 79 -7.59 2.60 12.45
C LEU A 79 -6.91 1.23 12.38
N SER A 80 -5.70 1.19 11.82
CA SER A 80 -4.90 -0.03 11.79
C SER A 80 -4.60 -0.57 13.18
N TYR A 81 -4.27 0.31 14.11
CA TYR A 81 -4.02 -0.05 15.49
C TYR A 81 -5.27 -0.68 16.13
N LYS A 82 -6.43 -0.06 15.95
CA LYS A 82 -7.69 -0.56 16.50
C LYS A 82 -8.08 -1.91 15.93
N LEU A 83 -7.76 -2.16 14.67
CA LEU A 83 -8.07 -3.42 13.99
C LEU A 83 -6.97 -4.47 14.17
N ASN A 84 -5.99 -4.19 15.03
CA ASN A 84 -4.83 -5.06 15.25
C ASN A 84 -4.07 -5.37 13.96
N THR A 85 -4.06 -4.41 13.05
CA THR A 85 -3.26 -4.48 11.82
C THR A 85 -2.22 -3.37 11.85
N ARG A 86 -1.15 -3.52 11.08
CA ARG A 86 -0.09 -2.53 11.00
C ARG A 86 0.19 -2.17 9.56
N LYS A 87 0.65 -0.94 9.35
CA LYS A 87 0.92 -0.43 8.02
C LYS A 87 2.40 -0.15 7.84
N VAL A 88 2.83 -0.33 6.61
CA VAL A 88 4.15 0.08 6.14
C VAL A 88 3.91 1.10 5.04
N MET A 89 4.62 2.23 5.10
CA MET A 89 4.48 3.29 4.10
C MET A 89 5.63 3.25 3.09
N LEU A 90 5.28 3.41 1.86
CA LEU A 90 6.26 3.62 0.77
C LEU A 90 6.11 5.03 0.21
#